data_759926ce2b4f6854effb35a869b06d5f
#
_entry.id   759926ce2b4f6854effb35a869b06d5f
#
_cell.length_a   1.000
_cell.length_b   1.000
_cell.length_c   1.000
_cell.angle_alpha   90.00
_cell.angle_beta   90.00
_cell.angle_gamma   90.00
#
_symmetry.space_group_name_H-M   'P 1'
#
loop_
_entity.id
_entity.type
_entity.pdbx_description
1 polymer ?
#
loop_
_entity_poly.entity_id
_entity_poly.type
_entity_poly.pdbx_seq_one_letter_code
_entity_poly.pdbx_strand_id
1 'polypeptide(L)'
;MKNNKVKFIFVALLFATQVEAFSSCSTSSVNEENKEQETPPDSPSVSPPVEETAYAFPGAEGGGMNTTGGRGGKVYIVRSLEDSKAPGTLRYAIEQKEPRIIVFCISGTIYLKSTLDIRNGDVTIAGQTAPGDGICLAHFPVNVSADNVILRYLRFRMGDTDLLGSSASDGADALGGRQKNNIMIDHCSISWSTCLLYTSPSPRDVE
;
A
#
# COMPACT_ATOMS: atom_id res chain seq x y z
N MET A 1 -29.77 30.82 34.57
CA MET A 1 -30.04 31.63 33.35
C MET A 1 -28.91 32.62 33.21
N LYS A 2 -27.94 32.38 32.29
CA LYS A 2 -27.06 33.37 31.70
C LYS A 2 -26.48 32.80 30.40
N ASN A 3 -26.99 33.29 29.29
CA ASN A 3 -26.52 32.98 27.94
C ASN A 3 -25.20 33.70 27.69
N ASN A 4 -24.15 32.98 27.33
CA ASN A 4 -22.95 33.53 26.71
C ASN A 4 -22.95 33.20 25.22
N LYS A 5 -23.26 34.18 24.41
CA LYS A 5 -23.08 34.15 22.95
C LYS A 5 -21.61 34.48 22.63
N VAL A 6 -20.89 33.50 22.10
CA VAL A 6 -19.56 33.72 21.55
C VAL A 6 -19.70 34.23 20.11
N LYS A 7 -19.24 35.42 19.84
CA LYS A 7 -19.18 36.03 18.51
C LYS A 7 -17.94 35.54 17.80
N PHE A 8 -18.12 34.86 16.66
CA PHE A 8 -17.04 34.59 15.74
C PHE A 8 -16.75 35.82 14.89
N ILE A 9 -15.51 36.30 14.97
CA ILE A 9 -14.99 37.36 14.11
C ILE A 9 -14.32 36.67 12.92
N PHE A 10 -14.88 36.88 11.73
CA PHE A 10 -14.25 36.50 10.47
C PHE A 10 -13.21 37.57 10.12
N VAL A 11 -11.94 37.17 10.06
CA VAL A 11 -10.88 37.96 9.45
C VAL A 11 -10.68 37.45 8.02
N ALA A 12 -11.12 38.21 7.06
CA ALA A 12 -10.87 37.98 5.64
C ALA A 12 -9.48 38.57 5.29
N LEU A 13 -8.53 37.71 4.95
CA LEU A 13 -7.25 38.14 4.37
C LEU A 13 -7.37 38.09 2.85
N LEU A 14 -7.37 39.27 2.23
CA LEU A 14 -7.21 39.43 0.78
C LEU A 14 -5.72 39.20 0.43
N PHE A 15 -5.43 38.19 -0.38
CA PHE A 15 -4.16 38.08 -1.10
C PHE A 15 -4.36 38.58 -2.53
N ALA A 16 -3.69 39.68 -2.84
CA ALA A 16 -3.59 40.22 -4.18
C ALA A 16 -2.55 39.40 -4.97
N THR A 17 -2.98 38.84 -6.11
CA THR A 17 -2.12 38.19 -7.08
C THR A 17 -1.50 39.22 -8.02
N GLN A 18 -0.17 39.30 -8.02
CA GLN A 18 0.57 39.99 -9.09
C GLN A 18 0.96 38.98 -10.14
N VAL A 19 0.49 39.22 -11.35
CA VAL A 19 0.87 38.54 -12.59
C VAL A 19 1.97 39.38 -13.24
N GLU A 20 3.17 38.86 -13.31
CA GLU A 20 4.23 39.45 -14.14
C GLU A 20 4.33 38.70 -15.47
N ALA A 21 4.06 39.44 -16.53
CA ALA A 21 4.23 38.99 -17.90
C ALA A 21 5.68 39.23 -18.33
N PHE A 22 6.39 38.15 -18.71
CA PHE A 22 7.64 38.29 -19.47
C PHE A 22 7.36 38.10 -20.95
N SER A 23 7.39 39.24 -21.64
CA SER A 23 7.52 39.33 -23.09
C SER A 23 8.99 39.56 -23.44
N SER A 24 9.60 38.71 -24.23
CA SER A 24 10.79 39.09 -24.98
C SER A 24 10.83 38.33 -26.30
N CYS A 25 10.54 39.09 -27.31
CA CYS A 25 10.75 38.78 -28.72
C CYS A 25 12.10 39.38 -29.14
N SER A 26 12.94 38.60 -29.77
CA SER A 26 14.01 39.16 -30.63
C SER A 26 14.17 38.30 -31.85
N THR A 27 13.70 38.87 -32.94
CA THR A 27 14.00 38.56 -34.33
C THR A 27 15.43 39.03 -34.69
N SER A 28 16.17 38.21 -35.36
CA SER A 28 17.22 38.69 -36.26
C SER A 28 17.36 37.74 -37.44
N SER A 29 17.39 38.40 -38.57
CA SER A 29 17.29 37.95 -39.95
C SER A 29 18.55 37.36 -40.54
N VAL A 30 18.31 36.40 -41.45
CA VAL A 30 18.91 36.19 -42.82
C VAL A 30 20.39 35.90 -42.90
N ASN A 31 20.72 34.71 -43.45
CA ASN A 31 21.50 34.58 -44.68
C ASN A 31 21.26 33.19 -45.32
N GLU A 32 20.83 33.26 -46.59
CA GLU A 32 20.84 32.15 -47.56
C GLU A 32 22.29 31.90 -47.97
N GLU A 33 22.67 30.62 -48.06
CA GLU A 33 23.36 29.94 -49.18
C GLU A 33 23.96 28.61 -48.69
N ASN A 34 23.53 27.52 -49.15
CA ASN A 34 24.16 26.53 -50.00
C ASN A 34 23.39 25.19 -49.93
N LYS A 35 22.93 24.77 -51.09
CA LYS A 35 22.41 23.42 -51.32
C LYS A 35 23.56 22.43 -51.32
N GLU A 36 23.54 21.52 -50.36
CA GLU A 36 24.12 20.19 -50.52
C GLU A 36 23.07 19.16 -50.12
N GLN A 37 22.74 18.29 -51.07
CA GLN A 37 21.67 17.31 -50.99
C GLN A 37 22.22 16.09 -50.26
N GLU A 38 22.05 16.08 -48.93
CA GLU A 38 22.30 14.90 -48.14
C GLU A 38 21.02 14.04 -48.07
N THR A 39 21.17 12.77 -48.45
CA THR A 39 20.20 11.71 -48.25
C THR A 39 19.87 11.57 -46.79
N PRO A 40 18.59 11.43 -46.40
CA PRO A 40 18.24 11.28 -45.00
C PRO A 40 18.83 9.98 -44.43
N PRO A 41 19.46 10.02 -43.23
CA PRO A 41 19.91 8.81 -42.57
C PRO A 41 18.70 7.94 -42.20
N ASP A 42 18.88 6.66 -42.41
CA ASP A 42 17.93 5.59 -42.02
C ASP A 42 17.29 5.88 -40.67
N SER A 43 15.98 5.91 -40.66
CA SER A 43 15.20 5.99 -39.40
C SER A 43 15.65 4.87 -38.48
N PRO A 44 16.03 5.17 -37.22
CA PRO A 44 16.28 4.11 -36.26
C PRO A 44 15.01 3.29 -36.12
N SER A 45 15.11 1.99 -36.39
CA SER A 45 14.05 1.05 -36.14
C SER A 45 13.73 1.11 -34.66
N VAL A 46 12.63 1.77 -34.31
CA VAL A 46 12.10 1.78 -32.96
C VAL A 46 11.63 0.35 -32.69
N SER A 47 12.45 -0.41 -31.97
CA SER A 47 12.01 -1.67 -31.38
C SER A 47 10.73 -1.41 -30.59
N PRO A 48 9.73 -2.31 -30.66
CA PRO A 48 8.51 -2.13 -29.86
C PRO A 48 8.91 -1.98 -28.38
N PRO A 49 8.22 -1.12 -27.61
CA PRO A 49 8.54 -0.91 -26.20
C PRO A 49 8.51 -2.28 -25.51
N VAL A 50 9.64 -2.65 -24.93
CA VAL A 50 9.71 -3.80 -24.03
C VAL A 50 8.75 -3.46 -22.89
N GLU A 51 7.68 -4.24 -22.71
CA GLU A 51 6.85 -4.13 -21.51
C GLU A 51 7.73 -4.47 -20.31
N GLU A 52 8.32 -3.45 -19.69
CA GLU A 52 8.98 -3.61 -18.41
C GLU A 52 7.91 -3.99 -17.38
N THR A 53 7.89 -5.25 -16.99
CA THR A 53 7.08 -5.70 -15.87
C THR A 53 7.49 -4.93 -14.62
N ALA A 54 6.64 -4.01 -14.20
CA ALA A 54 6.93 -3.17 -13.05
C ALA A 54 6.98 -4.02 -11.78
N TYR A 55 8.09 -3.92 -11.04
CA TYR A 55 8.24 -4.58 -9.75
C TYR A 55 7.20 -4.12 -8.73
N ALA A 56 6.96 -4.94 -7.70
CA ALA A 56 6.05 -4.63 -6.59
C ALA A 56 6.38 -3.27 -5.95
N PHE A 57 7.67 -2.99 -5.80
CA PHE A 57 8.26 -1.71 -5.38
C PHE A 57 9.75 -1.70 -5.78
N PRO A 58 10.43 -0.54 -5.79
CA PRO A 58 11.85 -0.47 -6.09
C PRO A 58 12.68 -1.35 -5.14
N GLY A 59 13.49 -2.25 -5.71
CA GLY A 59 14.29 -3.21 -4.94
C GLY A 59 13.53 -4.46 -4.49
N ALA A 60 12.34 -4.73 -5.02
CA ALA A 60 11.65 -5.99 -4.76
C ALA A 60 12.39 -7.17 -5.41
N GLU A 61 12.58 -8.25 -4.64
CA GLU A 61 13.27 -9.47 -5.04
C GLU A 61 12.42 -10.71 -4.72
N GLY A 62 12.82 -11.86 -5.25
CA GLY A 62 12.18 -13.15 -4.96
C GLY A 62 10.93 -13.43 -5.79
N GLY A 63 10.21 -14.50 -5.47
CA GLY A 63 9.07 -15.00 -6.25
C GLY A 63 7.90 -14.03 -6.35
N GLY A 64 7.76 -13.13 -5.39
CA GLY A 64 6.70 -12.09 -5.36
C GLY A 64 7.09 -10.75 -5.99
N MET A 65 8.27 -10.62 -6.60
CA MET A 65 8.80 -9.34 -7.07
C MET A 65 7.91 -8.63 -8.09
N ASN A 66 7.10 -9.37 -8.84
CA ASN A 66 6.18 -8.83 -9.85
C ASN A 66 4.74 -8.66 -9.34
N THR A 67 4.51 -8.83 -8.04
CA THR A 67 3.19 -8.63 -7.42
C THR A 67 2.75 -7.19 -7.59
N THR A 68 1.57 -6.97 -8.15
CA THR A 68 1.03 -5.63 -8.38
C THR A 68 0.29 -5.06 -7.18
N GLY A 69 -0.23 -5.95 -6.32
CA GLY A 69 -1.04 -5.57 -5.17
C GLY A 69 -2.19 -4.64 -5.56
N GLY A 70 -2.42 -3.61 -4.79
CA GLY A 70 -3.47 -2.61 -5.03
C GLY A 70 -3.09 -1.47 -5.99
N ARG A 71 -2.08 -1.65 -6.84
CA ARG A 71 -1.61 -0.59 -7.75
C ARG A 71 -2.73 -0.06 -8.64
N GLY A 72 -2.85 1.27 -8.73
CA GLY A 72 -3.89 1.94 -9.49
C GLY A 72 -5.28 1.90 -8.84
N GLY A 73 -5.41 1.24 -7.69
CA GLY A 73 -6.65 1.12 -6.97
C GLY A 73 -6.95 2.27 -6.02
N LYS A 74 -8.02 2.13 -5.26
CA LYS A 74 -8.50 3.12 -4.29
C LYS A 74 -7.63 3.15 -3.03
N VAL A 75 -7.39 4.34 -2.49
CA VAL A 75 -6.64 4.51 -1.23
C VAL A 75 -7.61 4.52 -0.05
N TYR A 76 -7.36 3.64 0.92
CA TYR A 76 -8.06 3.59 2.20
C TYR A 76 -7.12 4.03 3.32
N ILE A 77 -7.54 5.03 4.09
CA ILE A 77 -6.75 5.57 5.19
C ILE A 77 -7.28 5.01 6.52
N VAL A 78 -6.43 4.27 7.21
CA VAL A 78 -6.72 3.78 8.57
C VAL A 78 -6.44 4.90 9.57
N ARG A 79 -7.48 5.24 10.33
CA ARG A 79 -7.49 6.35 11.30
C ARG A 79 -7.83 5.88 12.72
N SER A 80 -8.18 4.59 12.89
CA SER A 80 -8.53 4.01 14.18
C SER A 80 -7.83 2.67 14.38
N LEU A 81 -7.34 2.44 15.59
CA LEU A 81 -6.76 1.16 16.02
C LEU A 81 -7.84 0.14 16.41
N GLU A 82 -9.10 0.52 16.35
CA GLU A 82 -10.21 -0.40 16.66
C GLU A 82 -10.35 -1.47 15.58
N ASP A 83 -10.53 -2.72 15.98
CA ASP A 83 -10.90 -3.81 15.09
C ASP A 83 -12.41 -3.86 14.93
N SER A 84 -12.92 -3.23 13.91
CA SER A 84 -14.33 -3.16 13.55
C SER A 84 -14.53 -3.03 12.04
N LYS A 85 -15.79 -3.13 11.60
CA LYS A 85 -16.18 -2.93 10.19
C LYS A 85 -16.56 -1.47 9.87
N ALA A 86 -16.23 -0.54 10.75
CA ALA A 86 -16.49 0.87 10.54
C ALA A 86 -15.47 1.50 9.55
N PRO A 87 -15.87 2.44 8.71
CA PRO A 87 -14.95 3.18 7.85
C PRO A 87 -13.80 3.80 8.65
N GLY A 88 -12.58 3.69 8.12
CA GLY A 88 -11.37 4.18 8.79
C GLY A 88 -10.68 3.16 9.69
N THR A 89 -11.17 1.91 9.74
CA THR A 89 -10.48 0.78 10.40
C THR A 89 -9.79 -0.13 9.39
N LEU A 90 -8.82 -0.92 9.84
CA LEU A 90 -8.09 -1.85 8.98
C LEU A 90 -9.01 -2.94 8.41
N ARG A 91 -9.85 -3.56 9.27
CA ARG A 91 -10.77 -4.63 8.84
C ARG A 91 -11.72 -4.15 7.76
N TYR A 92 -12.29 -2.95 7.92
CA TYR A 92 -13.14 -2.35 6.89
C TYR A 92 -12.41 -2.23 5.54
N ALA A 93 -11.17 -1.73 5.55
CA ALA A 93 -10.39 -1.54 4.32
C ALA A 93 -10.01 -2.88 3.65
N ILE A 94 -9.72 -3.92 4.45
CA ILE A 94 -9.42 -5.26 3.95
C ILE A 94 -10.64 -5.94 3.32
N GLU A 95 -11.83 -5.74 3.87
CA GLU A 95 -13.08 -6.35 3.37
C GLU A 95 -13.58 -5.77 2.03
N GLN A 96 -13.02 -4.65 1.56
CA GLN A 96 -13.37 -4.08 0.26
C GLN A 96 -12.94 -5.01 -0.89
N LYS A 97 -13.63 -4.95 -2.03
CA LYS A 97 -13.43 -5.87 -3.16
C LYS A 97 -12.58 -5.29 -4.28
N GLU A 98 -12.62 -3.97 -4.43
CA GLU A 98 -11.85 -3.27 -5.47
C GLU A 98 -10.35 -3.31 -5.20
N PRO A 99 -9.50 -3.16 -6.24
CA PRO A 99 -8.07 -2.93 -6.07
C PRO A 99 -7.82 -1.76 -5.13
N ARG A 100 -6.94 -1.93 -4.13
CA ARG A 100 -6.81 -0.94 -3.07
C ARG A 100 -5.44 -0.90 -2.40
N ILE A 101 -5.08 0.30 -1.97
CA ILE A 101 -3.89 0.56 -1.15
C ILE A 101 -4.38 1.03 0.22
N ILE A 102 -3.95 0.34 1.26
CA ILE A 102 -4.29 0.66 2.65
C ILE A 102 -3.09 1.36 3.29
N VAL A 103 -3.31 2.59 3.73
CA VAL A 103 -2.31 3.44 4.37
C VAL A 103 -2.76 3.81 5.78
N PHE A 104 -1.81 4.20 6.64
CA PHE A 104 -2.07 4.50 8.05
C PHE A 104 -1.68 5.94 8.37
N CYS A 105 -2.54 6.68 9.03
CA CYS A 105 -2.21 7.99 9.62
C CYS A 105 -2.06 7.93 11.15
N ILE A 106 -2.06 6.73 11.71
CA ILE A 106 -1.88 6.42 13.13
C ILE A 106 -0.84 5.32 13.30
N SER A 107 -0.31 5.17 14.51
CA SER A 107 0.56 4.06 14.92
C SER A 107 0.02 3.40 16.19
N GLY A 108 0.42 2.16 16.42
CA GLY A 108 0.07 1.42 17.62
C GLY A 108 -0.33 -0.03 17.34
N THR A 109 -0.96 -0.65 18.33
CA THR A 109 -1.41 -2.04 18.25
C THR A 109 -2.92 -2.09 17.97
N ILE A 110 -3.28 -2.80 16.91
CA ILE A 110 -4.66 -3.20 16.62
C ILE A 110 -4.86 -4.56 17.28
N TYR A 111 -5.66 -4.59 18.34
CA TYR A 111 -6.07 -5.83 19.01
C TYR A 111 -7.22 -6.44 18.24
N LEU A 112 -6.92 -7.46 17.45
CA LEU A 112 -7.91 -8.17 16.65
C LEU A 112 -8.93 -8.85 17.57
N LYS A 113 -10.20 -8.83 17.18
CA LYS A 113 -11.31 -9.49 17.89
C LYS A 113 -11.66 -10.85 17.29
N SER A 114 -11.10 -11.16 16.15
CA SER A 114 -11.21 -12.44 15.44
C SER A 114 -10.13 -12.52 14.37
N THR A 115 -9.91 -13.71 13.83
CA THR A 115 -9.03 -13.91 12.68
C THR A 115 -9.27 -12.86 11.59
N LEU A 116 -8.18 -12.28 11.08
CA LEU A 116 -8.24 -11.28 10.02
C LEU A 116 -7.92 -11.97 8.69
N ASP A 117 -8.95 -12.28 7.92
CA ASP A 117 -8.81 -12.93 6.62
C ASP A 117 -8.75 -11.89 5.49
N ILE A 118 -7.67 -11.90 4.73
CA ILE A 118 -7.53 -11.12 3.49
C ILE A 118 -8.10 -11.98 2.35
N ARG A 119 -9.42 -11.89 2.13
CA ARG A 119 -10.15 -12.71 1.15
C ARG A 119 -10.26 -12.09 -0.23
N ASN A 120 -10.04 -10.79 -0.33
CA ASN A 120 -10.07 -10.04 -1.59
C ASN A 120 -8.64 -9.64 -1.93
N GLY A 121 -8.18 -10.08 -3.09
CA GLY A 121 -6.85 -9.77 -3.61
C GLY A 121 -6.71 -8.32 -4.10
N ASP A 122 -5.72 -8.09 -4.92
CA ASP A 122 -5.39 -6.77 -5.47
C ASP A 122 -5.25 -5.72 -4.34
N VAL A 123 -4.52 -6.07 -3.29
CA VAL A 123 -4.36 -5.22 -2.10
C VAL A 123 -2.90 -5.01 -1.73
N THR A 124 -2.58 -3.77 -1.38
CA THR A 124 -1.32 -3.39 -0.74
C THR A 124 -1.59 -2.82 0.63
N ILE A 125 -1.02 -3.41 1.68
CA ILE A 125 -1.06 -2.87 3.04
C ILE A 125 0.30 -2.23 3.33
N ALA A 126 0.33 -0.92 3.29
CA ALA A 126 1.52 -0.09 3.35
C ALA A 126 1.80 0.38 4.79
N GLY A 127 2.28 -0.52 5.66
CA GLY A 127 2.60 -0.23 7.06
C GLY A 127 3.64 0.86 7.26
N GLN A 128 4.54 1.07 6.27
CA GLN A 128 5.55 2.15 6.31
C GLN A 128 4.96 3.56 6.31
N THR A 129 3.68 3.71 6.00
CA THR A 129 3.01 5.01 6.06
C THR A 129 2.59 5.41 7.48
N ALA A 130 2.58 4.45 8.40
CA ALA A 130 2.26 4.72 9.79
C ALA A 130 3.35 5.57 10.46
N PRO A 131 2.99 6.57 11.27
CA PRO A 131 3.97 7.34 12.03
C PRO A 131 4.62 6.51 13.16
N GLY A 132 5.70 7.01 13.74
CA GLY A 132 6.35 6.45 14.91
C GLY A 132 6.74 4.97 14.75
N ASP A 133 6.32 4.15 15.70
CA ASP A 133 6.68 2.71 15.73
C ASP A 133 5.88 1.83 14.76
N GLY A 134 5.04 2.41 13.90
CA GLY A 134 4.27 1.66 12.92
C GLY A 134 3.09 0.89 13.51
N ILE A 135 2.63 -0.15 12.81
CA ILE A 135 1.43 -0.93 13.14
C ILE A 135 1.82 -2.33 13.63
N CYS A 136 1.17 -2.75 14.71
CA CYS A 136 1.19 -4.10 15.22
C CYS A 136 -0.22 -4.70 15.18
N LEU A 137 -0.35 -5.94 14.71
CA LEU A 137 -1.57 -6.73 14.74
C LEU A 137 -1.41 -7.81 15.81
N ALA A 138 -2.31 -7.86 16.78
CA ALA A 138 -2.20 -8.75 17.93
C ALA A 138 -3.49 -9.52 18.20
N HIS A 139 -3.40 -10.55 19.05
CA HIS A 139 -4.44 -11.41 19.60
C HIS A 139 -4.93 -12.53 18.67
N PHE A 140 -5.14 -12.30 17.40
CA PHE A 140 -5.65 -13.31 16.47
C PHE A 140 -4.77 -13.45 15.23
N PRO A 141 -4.86 -14.61 14.54
CA PRO A 141 -4.15 -14.85 13.29
C PRO A 141 -4.54 -13.86 12.19
N VAL A 142 -3.59 -13.64 11.28
CA VAL A 142 -3.86 -12.98 9.99
C VAL A 142 -3.65 -13.99 8.88
N ASN A 143 -4.66 -14.18 8.02
CA ASN A 143 -4.60 -15.11 6.91
C ASN A 143 -4.67 -14.41 5.56
N VAL A 144 -3.74 -14.73 4.68
CA VAL A 144 -3.76 -14.33 3.28
C VAL A 144 -4.52 -15.41 2.50
N SER A 145 -5.78 -15.14 2.19
CA SER A 145 -6.70 -16.05 1.51
C SER A 145 -7.03 -15.63 0.07
N ALA A 146 -6.25 -14.71 -0.49
CA ALA A 146 -6.39 -14.19 -1.84
C ALA A 146 -5.03 -14.05 -2.51
N ASP A 147 -5.02 -13.99 -3.84
CA ASP A 147 -3.84 -13.73 -4.65
C ASP A 147 -3.56 -12.23 -4.77
N ASN A 148 -2.38 -11.88 -5.23
CA ASN A 148 -1.94 -10.51 -5.52
C ASN A 148 -2.00 -9.58 -4.29
N VAL A 149 -1.26 -9.95 -3.24
CA VAL A 149 -1.23 -9.24 -1.95
C VAL A 149 0.18 -8.77 -1.62
N ILE A 150 0.32 -7.52 -1.25
CA ILE A 150 1.56 -6.92 -0.75
C ILE A 150 1.37 -6.49 0.71
N LEU A 151 2.19 -7.03 1.62
CA LEU A 151 2.23 -6.67 3.03
C LEU A 151 3.60 -6.07 3.34
N ARG A 152 3.65 -4.84 3.85
CA ARG A 152 4.92 -4.18 4.15
C ARG A 152 4.92 -3.49 5.52
N TYR A 153 6.05 -3.61 6.23
CA TYR A 153 6.33 -2.91 7.48
C TYR A 153 5.26 -3.12 8.56
N LEU A 154 4.82 -4.37 8.72
CA LEU A 154 3.83 -4.77 9.74
C LEU A 154 4.47 -5.69 10.77
N ARG A 155 3.98 -5.62 11.99
CA ARG A 155 4.32 -6.54 13.07
C ARG A 155 3.11 -7.42 13.38
N PHE A 156 3.31 -8.73 13.40
CA PHE A 156 2.29 -9.73 13.75
C PHE A 156 2.67 -10.34 15.09
N ARG A 157 1.82 -10.19 16.09
CA ARG A 157 2.01 -10.61 17.49
C ARG A 157 0.74 -11.28 17.99
N MET A 158 0.46 -12.47 17.44
CA MET A 158 -0.78 -13.18 17.74
C MET A 158 -0.95 -13.40 19.24
N GLY A 159 0.05 -14.03 19.87
CA GLY A 159 -0.09 -14.43 21.27
C GLY A 159 -1.08 -15.59 21.45
N ASP A 160 -1.35 -15.93 22.70
CA ASP A 160 -2.25 -17.02 23.08
C ASP A 160 -3.38 -16.59 24.03
N THR A 161 -3.32 -15.35 24.52
CA THR A 161 -4.16 -14.88 25.64
C THR A 161 -5.67 -15.01 25.36
N ASP A 162 -6.08 -14.68 24.13
CA ASP A 162 -7.50 -14.72 23.74
C ASP A 162 -7.92 -16.05 23.11
N LEU A 163 -6.94 -16.95 22.92
CA LEU A 163 -7.16 -18.25 22.29
C LEU A 163 -7.23 -19.39 23.29
N LEU A 164 -6.92 -19.13 24.57
CA LEU A 164 -6.95 -20.14 25.62
C LEU A 164 -8.33 -20.80 25.72
N GLY A 165 -8.38 -22.11 25.46
CA GLY A 165 -9.61 -22.90 25.51
C GLY A 165 -10.47 -22.84 24.24
N SER A 166 -10.05 -22.17 23.18
CA SER A 166 -10.69 -22.22 21.87
C SER A 166 -9.99 -23.22 20.96
N SER A 167 -10.74 -23.87 20.06
CA SER A 167 -10.15 -24.73 19.01
C SER A 167 -9.23 -23.96 18.03
N ALA A 168 -9.25 -22.64 18.07
CA ALA A 168 -8.37 -21.77 17.30
C ALA A 168 -6.96 -21.65 17.93
N SER A 169 -6.80 -22.05 19.21
CA SER A 169 -5.49 -22.05 19.88
C SER A 169 -4.58 -23.21 19.44
N ASP A 170 -5.15 -24.29 18.92
CA ASP A 170 -4.41 -25.46 18.52
C ASP A 170 -3.85 -25.30 17.10
N GLY A 171 -2.61 -24.79 17.01
CA GLY A 171 -1.87 -24.79 15.77
C GLY A 171 -2.14 -23.59 14.85
N ALA A 172 -2.41 -22.40 15.40
CA ALA A 172 -2.57 -21.19 14.60
C ALA A 172 -1.24 -20.50 14.34
N ASP A 173 -1.04 -20.07 13.08
CA ASP A 173 0.10 -19.28 12.65
C ASP A 173 -0.19 -17.79 12.83
N ALA A 174 0.82 -17.01 13.24
CA ALA A 174 0.62 -15.56 13.39
C ALA A 174 0.32 -14.87 12.05
N LEU A 175 0.93 -15.35 10.97
CA LEU A 175 0.61 -14.99 9.60
C LEU A 175 0.53 -16.26 8.77
N GLY A 176 -0.61 -16.55 8.18
CA GLY A 176 -0.85 -17.73 7.34
C GLY A 176 -1.21 -17.37 5.90
N GLY A 177 -0.91 -18.30 4.99
CA GLY A 177 -1.34 -18.23 3.60
C GLY A 177 -0.91 -19.47 2.87
N ARG A 178 -1.84 -20.20 2.25
CA ARG A 178 -1.56 -21.43 1.51
C ARG A 178 -2.15 -21.36 0.11
N GLN A 179 -1.44 -21.92 -0.86
CA GLN A 179 -1.91 -22.07 -2.25
C GLN A 179 -2.35 -20.73 -2.87
N LYS A 180 -1.56 -19.66 -2.64
CA LYS A 180 -1.80 -18.33 -3.18
C LYS A 180 -0.63 -17.88 -4.03
N ASN A 181 -0.93 -17.12 -5.08
CA ASN A 181 0.04 -16.61 -6.03
C ASN A 181 0.26 -15.11 -5.84
N ASN A 182 1.43 -14.63 -6.25
CA ASN A 182 1.76 -13.21 -6.21
C ASN A 182 1.59 -12.61 -4.81
N ILE A 183 2.29 -13.18 -3.83
CA ILE A 183 2.34 -12.67 -2.47
C ILE A 183 3.72 -12.06 -2.23
N MET A 184 3.75 -10.81 -1.77
CA MET A 184 4.96 -10.11 -1.36
C MET A 184 4.83 -9.71 0.11
N ILE A 185 5.73 -10.22 0.95
CA ILE A 185 5.85 -9.87 2.37
C ILE A 185 7.22 -9.26 2.55
N ASP A 186 7.25 -7.98 2.92
CA ASP A 186 8.47 -7.20 2.97
C ASP A 186 8.57 -6.40 4.28
N HIS A 187 9.75 -6.44 4.93
CA HIS A 187 10.01 -5.74 6.20
C HIS A 187 8.97 -6.02 7.29
N CYS A 188 8.41 -7.23 7.32
CA CYS A 188 7.46 -7.65 8.36
C CYS A 188 8.17 -8.41 9.48
N SER A 189 7.66 -8.27 10.70
CA SER A 189 8.11 -9.01 11.88
C SER A 189 7.00 -9.90 12.42
N ILE A 190 7.24 -11.19 12.51
CA ILE A 190 6.25 -12.20 12.90
C ILE A 190 6.74 -12.93 14.14
N SER A 191 5.93 -13.01 15.18
CA SER A 191 6.26 -13.75 16.41
C SER A 191 5.02 -14.06 17.24
N TRP A 192 5.22 -14.89 18.29
CA TRP A 192 4.23 -15.29 19.27
C TRP A 192 3.05 -16.08 18.67
N SER A 193 3.34 -16.97 17.73
CA SER A 193 2.34 -17.92 17.24
C SER A 193 2.24 -19.13 18.16
N THR A 194 1.13 -19.86 18.09
CA THR A 194 0.94 -21.09 18.86
C THR A 194 1.40 -22.34 18.08
N CYS A 195 1.66 -22.22 16.79
CA CYS A 195 2.23 -23.29 15.94
C CYS A 195 3.42 -22.77 15.14
N LEU A 196 3.22 -22.42 13.88
CA LEU A 196 4.26 -21.86 13.02
C LEU A 196 4.22 -20.34 13.05
N LEU A 197 5.38 -19.71 12.97
CA LEU A 197 5.43 -18.25 12.89
C LEU A 197 4.77 -17.76 11.61
N TYR A 198 5.03 -18.47 10.52
CA TYR A 198 4.59 -18.14 9.20
C TYR A 198 4.49 -19.40 8.34
N THR A 199 3.37 -19.58 7.65
CA THR A 199 3.19 -20.62 6.63
C THR A 199 3.00 -19.95 5.28
N SER A 200 3.93 -20.21 4.36
CA SER A 200 3.88 -19.80 2.97
C SER A 200 3.87 -21.03 2.06
N PRO A 201 3.21 -20.98 0.90
CA PRO A 201 3.43 -22.00 -0.11
C PRO A 201 4.92 -22.01 -0.49
N SER A 202 5.56 -23.15 -0.31
CA SER A 202 6.91 -23.36 -0.81
C SER A 202 6.85 -23.64 -2.32
N PRO A 203 7.82 -23.16 -3.11
CA PRO A 203 7.93 -23.57 -4.52
C PRO A 203 8.12 -25.09 -4.71
N ARG A 204 8.37 -25.82 -3.62
CA ARG A 204 8.51 -27.28 -3.61
C ARG A 204 7.20 -28.03 -3.38
N ASP A 205 6.13 -27.32 -3.01
CA ASP A 205 4.82 -27.91 -2.74
C ASP A 205 3.94 -28.00 -4.02
N VAL A 206 4.55 -27.79 -5.19
CA VAL A 206 3.95 -27.97 -6.51
C VAL A 206 4.46 -29.30 -7.08
N GLU A 207 3.94 -30.40 -6.56
CA GLU A 207 3.94 -31.71 -7.24
C GLU A 207 2.52 -32.13 -7.57
#